data_3b776da60bf2c2db7bf420a48794ade3
#
_entry.id   3b776da60bf2c2db7bf420a48794ade3
#
_cell.length_a   1.000
_cell.length_b   1.000
_cell.length_c   1.000
_cell.angle_alpha   90.00
_cell.angle_beta   90.00
_cell.angle_gamma   90.00
#
_symmetry.space_group_name_H-M   'P 1'
#
loop_
_entity.id
_entity.type
_entity.pdbx_description
1 polymer ?
#
loop_
_entity_poly.entity_id
_entity_poly.type
_entity_poly.pdbx_seq_one_letter_code
_entity_poly.pdbx_strand_id
1 'polypeptide(L)'
;LDLLEEMDTAAKIHKVGAMDPTVLDAFTVLRMATLSGAKALGMEDRIGSLEVGKKADVIIVDTHKPHLTPMYNPYSHLVYAAKGSDVSHSLINGKLVMEDRKLLTLDLQEILRKAQEMSLKVLSWLSPPPLSS
;
A
#
# COMPACT_ATOMS: atom_id res chain seq x y z
N LEU A 1 4.97 4.45 1.62
CA LEU A 1 4.57 3.82 0.35
C LEU A 1 3.19 3.19 0.52
N ASP A 2 2.26 3.54 -0.37
CA ASP A 2 0.91 2.99 -0.40
C ASP A 2 0.63 2.45 -1.80
N LEU A 3 0.62 1.12 -1.96
CA LEU A 3 0.42 0.49 -3.26
C LEU A 3 -0.98 0.76 -3.84
N LEU A 4 -1.98 1.03 -3.00
CA LEU A 4 -3.31 1.42 -3.47
C LEU A 4 -3.27 2.81 -4.12
N GLU A 5 -2.53 3.77 -3.55
CA GLU A 5 -2.32 5.09 -4.17
C GLU A 5 -1.47 5.00 -5.45
N GLU A 6 -0.48 4.11 -5.49
CA GLU A 6 0.31 3.86 -6.70
C GLU A 6 -0.55 3.31 -7.85
N MET A 7 -1.50 2.41 -7.54
CA MET A 7 -2.45 1.89 -8.54
C MET A 7 -3.33 3.01 -9.12
N ASP A 8 -3.89 3.87 -8.28
CA ASP A 8 -4.68 5.03 -8.71
C ASP A 8 -3.87 5.97 -9.61
N THR A 9 -2.66 6.29 -9.18
CA THR A 9 -1.73 7.16 -9.91
C THR A 9 -1.36 6.57 -11.26
N ALA A 10 -0.98 5.29 -11.33
CA ALA A 10 -0.63 4.61 -12.57
C ALA A 10 -1.80 4.62 -13.56
N ALA A 11 -3.02 4.29 -13.10
CA ALA A 11 -4.21 4.31 -13.94
C ALA A 11 -4.47 5.71 -14.53
N LYS A 12 -4.38 6.77 -13.73
CA LYS A 12 -4.65 8.14 -14.15
C LYS A 12 -3.60 8.69 -15.11
N ILE A 13 -2.31 8.48 -14.83
CA ILE A 13 -1.22 8.96 -15.68
C ILE A 13 -1.29 8.34 -17.07
N HIS A 14 -1.54 7.04 -17.17
CA HIS A 14 -1.64 6.37 -18.47
C HIS A 14 -2.84 6.84 -19.29
N LYS A 15 -4.00 7.07 -18.65
CA LYS A 15 -5.19 7.62 -19.32
C LYS A 15 -4.93 9.03 -19.88
N VAL A 16 -4.27 9.88 -19.10
CA VAL A 16 -3.92 11.24 -19.54
C VAL A 16 -2.88 11.18 -20.64
N GLY A 17 -1.83 10.38 -20.50
CA GLY A 17 -0.78 10.25 -21.52
C GLY A 17 -1.27 9.71 -22.86
N ALA A 18 -2.24 8.81 -22.85
CA ALA A 18 -2.86 8.26 -24.05
C ALA A 18 -4.02 9.12 -24.59
N MET A 19 -4.50 10.11 -23.81
CA MET A 19 -5.75 10.85 -24.08
C MET A 19 -6.96 9.92 -24.30
N ASP A 20 -6.96 8.77 -23.61
CA ASP A 20 -7.98 7.73 -23.73
C ASP A 20 -8.35 7.21 -22.35
N PRO A 21 -9.60 7.40 -21.87
CA PRO A 21 -10.04 6.95 -20.54
C PRO A 21 -10.19 5.43 -20.43
N THR A 22 -10.13 4.69 -21.53
CA THR A 22 -10.33 3.23 -21.56
C THR A 22 -9.04 2.44 -21.32
N VAL A 23 -7.87 3.07 -21.55
CA VAL A 23 -6.59 2.39 -21.34
C VAL A 23 -6.36 2.11 -19.85
N LEU A 24 -5.69 1.03 -19.58
CA LEU A 24 -5.28 0.62 -18.22
C LEU A 24 -6.47 0.61 -17.24
N ASP A 25 -7.45 -0.24 -17.52
CA ASP A 25 -8.63 -0.42 -16.66
C ASP A 25 -8.25 -0.92 -15.25
N ALA A 26 -9.19 -0.82 -14.30
CA ALA A 26 -8.94 -1.16 -12.90
C ALA A 26 -8.51 -2.62 -12.70
N PHE A 27 -9.07 -3.56 -13.45
CA PHE A 27 -8.68 -4.96 -13.36
C PHE A 27 -7.23 -5.17 -13.83
N THR A 28 -6.84 -4.54 -14.92
CA THR A 28 -5.46 -4.58 -15.43
C THR A 28 -4.48 -3.97 -14.43
N VAL A 29 -4.82 -2.84 -13.82
CA VAL A 29 -3.98 -2.19 -12.80
C VAL A 29 -3.82 -3.09 -11.57
N LEU A 30 -4.90 -3.70 -11.08
CA LEU A 30 -4.81 -4.63 -9.96
C LEU A 30 -3.95 -5.86 -10.30
N ARG A 31 -4.05 -6.38 -11.53
CA ARG A 31 -3.16 -7.45 -12.00
C ARG A 31 -1.69 -7.02 -12.05
N MET A 32 -1.41 -5.77 -12.42
CA MET A 32 -0.04 -5.24 -12.40
C MET A 32 0.53 -5.23 -10.97
N ALA A 33 -0.27 -4.80 -10.00
CA ALA A 33 0.13 -4.77 -8.60
C ALA A 33 0.25 -6.17 -7.94
N THR A 34 -0.25 -7.22 -8.57
CA THR A 34 -0.29 -8.58 -8.02
C THR A 34 0.44 -9.57 -8.94
N LEU A 35 -0.27 -10.21 -9.86
CA LEU A 35 0.26 -11.27 -10.73
C LEU A 35 1.42 -10.80 -11.63
N SER A 36 1.27 -9.63 -12.26
CA SER A 36 2.33 -9.12 -13.15
C SER A 36 3.57 -8.68 -12.36
N GLY A 37 3.36 -8.11 -11.16
CA GLY A 37 4.46 -7.82 -10.23
C GLY A 37 5.20 -9.09 -9.80
N ALA A 38 4.47 -10.15 -9.43
CA ALA A 38 5.06 -11.45 -9.11
C ALA A 38 5.88 -12.01 -10.27
N LYS A 39 5.36 -11.94 -11.50
CA LYS A 39 6.06 -12.36 -12.71
C LYS A 39 7.32 -11.55 -12.98
N ALA A 40 7.28 -10.24 -12.78
CA ALA A 40 8.45 -9.37 -12.93
C ALA A 40 9.58 -9.72 -11.95
N LEU A 41 9.23 -10.30 -10.80
CA LEU A 41 10.17 -10.80 -9.80
C LEU A 41 10.58 -12.26 -10.01
N GLY A 42 10.04 -12.98 -11.01
CA GLY A 42 10.23 -14.41 -11.22
C GLY A 42 9.68 -15.27 -10.07
N MET A 43 8.57 -14.83 -9.46
CA MET A 43 7.96 -15.44 -8.28
C MET A 43 6.48 -15.82 -8.49
N GLU A 44 6.00 -15.86 -9.72
CA GLU A 44 4.59 -16.10 -10.06
C GLU A 44 4.06 -17.44 -9.57
N ASP A 45 4.94 -18.44 -9.41
CA ASP A 45 4.59 -19.74 -8.84
C ASP A 45 4.40 -19.71 -7.32
N ARG A 46 4.82 -18.63 -6.66
CA ARG A 46 4.89 -18.54 -5.20
C ARG A 46 3.99 -17.46 -4.60
N ILE A 47 3.75 -16.36 -5.32
CA ILE A 47 3.00 -15.18 -4.85
C ILE A 47 2.15 -14.59 -5.97
N GLY A 48 1.39 -13.53 -5.66
CA GLY A 48 0.64 -12.71 -6.63
C GLY A 48 -0.80 -13.15 -6.83
N SER A 49 -1.20 -14.33 -6.33
CA SER A 49 -2.58 -14.83 -6.35
C SER A 49 -2.88 -15.71 -5.15
N LEU A 50 -4.17 -15.84 -4.84
CA LEU A 50 -4.65 -16.73 -3.78
C LEU A 50 -4.94 -18.12 -4.37
N GLU A 51 -3.92 -18.97 -4.40
CA GLU A 51 -3.99 -20.32 -4.94
C GLU A 51 -3.35 -21.32 -3.96
N VAL A 52 -3.85 -22.55 -3.96
CA VAL A 52 -3.28 -23.64 -3.16
C VAL A 52 -1.83 -23.87 -3.57
N GLY A 53 -0.93 -23.90 -2.60
CA GLY A 53 0.51 -24.08 -2.82
C GLY A 53 1.31 -22.78 -2.88
N LYS A 54 0.67 -21.64 -3.05
CA LYS A 54 1.32 -20.33 -2.96
C LYS A 54 1.41 -19.81 -1.51
N LYS A 55 2.27 -18.84 -1.30
CA LYS A 55 2.38 -18.17 0.00
C LYS A 55 1.10 -17.39 0.29
N ALA A 56 0.67 -17.44 1.54
CA ALA A 56 -0.45 -16.63 2.02
C ALA A 56 0.04 -15.22 2.38
N ASP A 57 0.27 -14.41 1.34
CA ASP A 57 0.50 -12.97 1.43
C ASP A 57 -0.83 -12.29 1.10
N VAL A 58 -1.57 -11.87 2.13
CA VAL A 58 -2.97 -11.46 2.01
C VAL A 58 -3.22 -10.19 2.82
N ILE A 59 -3.97 -9.26 2.24
CA ILE A 59 -4.56 -8.14 2.97
C ILE A 59 -6.08 -8.26 3.00
N ILE A 60 -6.72 -7.79 4.06
CA ILE A 60 -8.17 -7.66 4.17
C ILE A 60 -8.50 -6.17 4.19
N VAL A 61 -9.29 -5.73 3.22
CA VAL A 61 -9.76 -4.35 3.11
C VAL A 61 -11.16 -4.25 3.73
N ASP A 62 -11.33 -3.36 4.71
CA ASP A 62 -12.63 -3.06 5.29
C ASP A 62 -13.42 -2.16 4.34
N THR A 63 -14.46 -2.72 3.73
CA THR A 63 -15.31 -2.03 2.76
C THR A 63 -16.48 -1.27 3.40
N HIS A 64 -16.67 -1.35 4.72
CA HIS A 64 -17.73 -0.64 5.46
C HIS A 64 -17.32 0.81 5.77
N LYS A 65 -16.89 1.53 4.73
CA LYS A 65 -16.46 2.94 4.82
C LYS A 65 -17.34 3.81 3.91
N PRO A 66 -17.61 5.07 4.28
CA PRO A 66 -18.43 5.96 3.45
C PRO A 66 -17.93 6.11 2.02
N HIS A 67 -16.61 6.21 1.81
CA HIS A 67 -15.99 6.37 0.50
C HIS A 67 -15.94 5.08 -0.34
N LEU A 68 -16.23 3.92 0.27
CA LEU A 68 -16.33 2.62 -0.39
C LEU A 68 -17.79 2.13 -0.52
N THR A 69 -18.75 2.95 -0.13
CA THR A 69 -20.18 2.60 -0.14
C THR A 69 -20.96 3.59 -1.04
N PRO A 70 -21.85 3.08 -1.93
CA PRO A 70 -22.13 1.68 -2.25
C PRO A 70 -21.06 1.05 -3.16
N MET A 71 -20.86 -0.27 -3.03
CA MET A 71 -19.88 -1.01 -3.84
C MET A 71 -20.55 -1.59 -5.09
N TYR A 72 -20.23 -1.03 -6.26
CA TYR A 72 -20.71 -1.52 -7.56
C TYR A 72 -19.70 -2.39 -8.29
N ASN A 73 -18.42 -2.03 -8.20
CA ASN A 73 -17.33 -2.75 -8.87
C ASN A 73 -16.12 -2.81 -7.94
N PRO A 74 -15.78 -3.98 -7.38
CA PRO A 74 -14.69 -4.11 -6.42
C PRO A 74 -13.31 -3.72 -7.00
N TYR A 75 -13.06 -3.98 -8.28
CA TYR A 75 -11.80 -3.58 -8.91
C TYR A 75 -11.64 -2.07 -8.94
N SER A 76 -12.68 -1.36 -9.39
CA SER A 76 -12.68 0.11 -9.42
C SER A 76 -12.57 0.70 -8.03
N HIS A 77 -13.24 0.13 -7.03
CA HIS A 77 -13.14 0.61 -5.64
C HIS A 77 -11.74 0.41 -5.07
N LEU A 78 -11.12 -0.76 -5.31
CA LEU A 78 -9.75 -1.02 -4.86
C LEU A 78 -8.73 -0.09 -5.50
N VAL A 79 -8.89 0.23 -6.80
CA VAL A 79 -7.92 1.05 -7.53
C VAL A 79 -8.12 2.54 -7.30
N TYR A 80 -9.37 3.04 -7.27
CA TYR A 80 -9.63 4.49 -7.30
C TYR A 80 -10.13 5.07 -5.98
N ALA A 81 -10.60 4.26 -5.05
CA ALA A 81 -11.23 4.74 -3.83
C ALA A 81 -10.57 4.23 -2.54
N ALA A 82 -10.13 2.98 -2.50
CA ALA A 82 -9.52 2.40 -1.32
C ALA A 82 -8.15 3.03 -1.01
N LYS A 83 -7.82 3.07 0.26
CA LYS A 83 -6.56 3.60 0.80
C LYS A 83 -5.87 2.54 1.69
N GLY A 84 -4.57 2.65 1.88
CA GLY A 84 -3.86 1.78 2.82
C GLY A 84 -4.44 1.82 4.24
N SER A 85 -5.10 2.91 4.62
CA SER A 85 -5.84 3.02 5.89
C SER A 85 -7.07 2.11 5.98
N ASP A 86 -7.60 1.61 4.87
CA ASP A 86 -8.74 0.70 4.84
C ASP A 86 -8.34 -0.77 4.99
N VAL A 87 -7.05 -1.08 4.92
CA VAL A 87 -6.52 -2.42 5.19
C VAL A 87 -6.63 -2.70 6.69
N SER A 88 -7.49 -3.62 7.08
CA SER A 88 -7.72 -3.99 8.47
C SER A 88 -6.75 -5.06 8.97
N HIS A 89 -6.45 -6.06 8.14
CA HIS A 89 -5.58 -7.17 8.48
C HIS A 89 -4.52 -7.38 7.40
N SER A 90 -3.37 -7.91 7.82
CA SER A 90 -2.29 -8.27 6.89
C SER A 90 -1.63 -9.56 7.32
N LEU A 91 -1.53 -10.51 6.39
CA LEU A 91 -0.81 -11.76 6.54
C LEU A 91 0.40 -11.74 5.61
N ILE A 92 1.54 -12.19 6.11
CA ILE A 92 2.76 -12.35 5.31
C ILE A 92 3.28 -13.77 5.52
N ASN A 93 3.38 -14.53 4.45
CA ASN A 93 3.77 -15.93 4.46
C ASN A 93 2.95 -16.76 5.47
N GLY A 94 1.63 -16.51 5.52
CA GLY A 94 0.69 -17.15 6.43
C GLY A 94 0.71 -16.65 7.89
N LYS A 95 1.62 -15.74 8.25
CA LYS A 95 1.68 -15.15 9.59
C LYS A 95 0.88 -13.86 9.64
N LEU A 96 -0.06 -13.76 10.58
CA LEU A 96 -0.79 -12.53 10.86
C LEU A 96 0.18 -11.50 11.48
N VAL A 97 0.39 -10.38 10.80
CA VAL A 97 1.31 -9.30 11.21
C VAL A 97 0.59 -8.02 11.62
N MET A 98 -0.66 -7.86 11.17
CA MET A 98 -1.55 -6.76 11.56
C MET A 98 -2.97 -7.29 11.70
N GLU A 99 -3.67 -6.93 12.77
CA GLU A 99 -5.07 -7.26 13.07
C GLU A 99 -5.78 -6.00 13.54
N ASP A 100 -6.94 -5.70 12.97
CA ASP A 100 -7.72 -4.49 13.27
C ASP A 100 -6.87 -3.21 13.35
N ARG A 101 -5.96 -3.04 12.38
CA ARG A 101 -5.01 -1.92 12.30
C ARG A 101 -3.93 -1.92 13.39
N LYS A 102 -3.85 -2.92 14.24
CA LYS A 102 -2.80 -3.06 15.25
C LYS A 102 -1.67 -3.94 14.72
N LEU A 103 -0.45 -3.43 14.76
CA LEU A 103 0.73 -4.21 14.42
C LEU A 103 1.03 -5.23 15.54
N LEU A 104 1.20 -6.50 15.16
CA LEU A 104 1.46 -7.59 16.11
C LEU A 104 2.95 -7.92 16.26
N THR A 105 3.77 -7.44 15.32
CA THR A 105 5.20 -7.77 15.26
C THR A 105 6.11 -6.60 15.58
N LEU A 106 5.56 -5.39 15.75
CA LEU A 106 6.29 -4.15 15.98
C LEU A 106 5.60 -3.34 17.07
N ASP A 107 6.39 -2.71 17.96
CA ASP A 107 5.91 -1.68 18.87
C ASP A 107 5.89 -0.33 18.15
N LEU A 108 4.71 0.06 17.65
CA LEU A 108 4.53 1.30 16.89
C LEU A 108 4.86 2.54 17.75
N GLN A 109 4.52 2.55 19.02
CA GLN A 109 4.77 3.69 19.90
C GLN A 109 6.27 3.90 20.12
N GLU A 110 7.00 2.83 20.35
CA GLU A 110 8.46 2.88 20.48
C GLU A 110 9.13 3.33 19.17
N ILE A 111 8.64 2.87 18.02
CA ILE A 111 9.16 3.28 16.71
C ILE A 111 8.94 4.78 16.49
N LEU A 112 7.73 5.29 16.75
CA LEU A 112 7.40 6.70 16.59
C LEU A 112 8.24 7.58 17.53
N ARG A 113 8.43 7.16 18.79
CA ARG A 113 9.29 7.85 19.76
C ARG A 113 10.74 7.94 19.23
N LYS A 114 11.31 6.82 18.78
CA LYS A 114 12.68 6.80 18.22
C LYS A 114 12.80 7.65 16.95
N ALA A 115 11.81 7.63 16.07
CA ALA A 115 11.79 8.46 14.87
C ALA A 115 11.80 9.96 15.23
N GLN A 116 11.01 10.36 16.24
CA GLN A 116 10.98 11.74 16.72
C GLN A 116 12.31 12.17 17.32
N GLU A 117 12.95 11.34 18.15
CA GLU A 117 14.28 11.61 18.70
C GLU A 117 15.34 11.75 17.60
N MET A 118 15.27 10.90 16.57
CA MET A 118 16.18 10.99 15.42
C MET A 118 15.98 12.29 14.64
N SER A 119 14.71 12.71 14.43
CA SER A 119 14.42 13.97 13.72
C SER A 119 15.00 15.19 14.45
N LEU A 120 14.94 15.22 15.79
CA LEU A 120 15.53 16.29 16.59
C LEU A 120 17.05 16.32 16.46
N LYS A 121 17.72 15.16 16.42
CA LYS A 121 19.17 15.09 16.17
C LYS A 121 19.52 15.63 14.79
N VAL A 122 18.79 15.25 13.74
CA VAL A 122 19.02 15.75 12.39
C VAL A 122 18.84 17.28 12.33
N LEU A 123 17.78 17.79 12.94
CA LEU A 123 17.55 19.24 13.01
C LEU A 123 18.70 19.99 13.72
N SER A 124 19.26 19.43 14.80
CA SER A 124 20.40 20.03 15.49
C SER A 124 21.68 20.10 14.63
N TRP A 125 21.86 19.17 13.70
CA TRP A 125 22.98 19.20 12.75
C TRP A 125 22.79 20.21 11.61
N LEU A 126 21.53 20.48 11.24
CA LEU A 126 21.18 21.43 10.17
C LEU A 126 21.10 22.89 10.66
N SER A 127 21.02 23.12 11.97
CA SER A 127 21.02 24.47 12.53
C SER A 127 22.38 25.10 12.39
N PRO A 128 22.54 26.26 11.74
CA PRO A 128 23.81 26.96 11.68
C PRO A 128 24.29 27.31 13.10
N PRO A 129 25.61 27.30 13.36
CA PRO A 129 26.13 27.78 14.64
C PRO A 129 25.71 29.22 14.90
N PRO A 130 25.45 29.61 16.16
CA PRO A 130 25.11 31.00 16.49
C PRO A 130 26.18 31.93 15.94
N LEU A 131 25.73 32.97 15.21
CA LEU A 131 26.66 34.02 14.76
C LEU A 131 27.36 34.59 16.00
N SER A 132 28.65 34.40 16.09
CA SER A 132 29.48 35.05 17.13
C SER A 132 29.40 36.56 16.93
N SER A 133 28.78 37.23 17.88
CA SER A 133 28.77 38.70 18.03
C SER A 133 30.12 39.20 18.40
#